data_048de1a282731ece39bdc160fc5b8616
#
_entry.id   048de1a282731ece39bdc160fc5b8616
#
_cell.length_a   1.000
_cell.length_b   1.000
_cell.length_c   1.000
_cell.angle_alpha   90.00
_cell.angle_beta   90.00
_cell.angle_gamma   90.00
#
_symmetry.space_group_name_H-M   'P 1'
#
loop_
_entity.id
_entity.type
_entity.pdbx_description
1 polymer ?
#
loop_
_entity_poly.entity_id
_entity_poly.type
_entity_poly.pdbx_seq_one_letter_code
_entity_poly.pdbx_strand_id
1 'polypeptide(L)'
;MICVRACTLAILLTAVLFARQPQGANGRYLATAYDQSGITASGLYTHRHVVAADPNLLPIGSIIRIKHAGRYSGEYVVADTGEKIVGRRLDIYIPNVDACKKFGVRSVKVKVIRLGDNTHQAATTADREVKQHVQQELEHGAPAGAATADDYARMSGALEKPSNNFRNNPSPLPIK
;
A
#
# COMPACT_ATOMS: atom_id res chain seq x y z
N MET A 1 14.05 -54.54 0.55
CA MET A 1 13.19 -53.84 -0.43
C MET A 1 12.14 -52.90 0.20
N ILE A 2 12.23 -52.55 1.49
CA ILE A 2 11.24 -51.71 2.21
C ILE A 2 11.65 -50.23 2.28
N CYS A 3 12.96 -49.90 2.21
CA CYS A 3 13.45 -48.51 2.32
C CYS A 3 13.18 -47.62 1.11
N VAL A 4 13.05 -48.18 -0.11
CA VAL A 4 12.88 -47.36 -1.32
C VAL A 4 11.45 -46.81 -1.43
N ARG A 5 10.46 -47.50 -0.89
CA ARG A 5 9.05 -47.05 -0.93
C ARG A 5 8.72 -45.92 0.04
N ALA A 6 9.48 -45.79 1.14
CA ALA A 6 9.30 -44.71 2.13
C ALA A 6 9.85 -43.36 1.62
N CYS A 7 10.94 -43.36 0.86
CA CYS A 7 11.52 -42.12 0.30
C CYS A 7 10.66 -41.50 -0.80
N THR A 8 9.98 -42.31 -1.63
CA THR A 8 9.13 -41.77 -2.69
C THR A 8 7.85 -41.11 -2.19
N LEU A 9 7.29 -41.58 -1.06
CA LEU A 9 6.13 -40.95 -0.44
C LEU A 9 6.48 -39.60 0.20
N ALA A 10 7.67 -39.46 0.79
CA ALA A 10 8.14 -38.21 1.41
C ALA A 10 8.38 -37.10 0.37
N ILE A 11 8.88 -37.46 -0.80
CA ILE A 11 9.13 -36.49 -1.90
C ILE A 11 7.80 -36.01 -2.52
N LEU A 12 6.78 -36.84 -2.61
CA LEU A 12 5.47 -36.45 -3.11
C LEU A 12 4.70 -35.53 -2.14
N LEU A 13 4.94 -35.65 -0.82
CA LEU A 13 4.28 -34.82 0.18
C LEU A 13 4.88 -33.39 0.26
N THR A 14 6.14 -33.23 -0.09
CA THR A 14 6.80 -31.90 -0.09
C THR A 14 6.46 -31.07 -1.34
N ALA A 15 6.02 -31.67 -2.42
CA ALA A 15 5.65 -30.97 -3.66
C ALA A 15 4.30 -30.23 -3.57
N VAL A 16 3.46 -30.52 -2.56
CA VAL A 16 2.10 -29.93 -2.42
C VAL A 16 2.14 -28.57 -1.71
N LEU A 17 3.25 -28.19 -1.09
CA LEU A 17 3.42 -26.93 -0.37
C LEU A 17 3.92 -25.77 -1.26
N PHE A 18 4.06 -25.95 -2.58
CA PHE A 18 4.24 -24.83 -3.47
C PHE A 18 2.94 -24.02 -3.51
N ALA A 19 2.92 -22.95 -2.73
CA ALA A 19 1.84 -21.99 -2.62
C ALA A 19 1.27 -21.70 -4.01
N ARG A 20 0.00 -22.06 -4.19
CA ARG A 20 -0.80 -21.79 -5.38
C ARG A 20 -0.86 -20.27 -5.55
N GLN A 21 0.08 -19.72 -6.30
CA GLN A 21 0.02 -18.33 -6.73
C GLN A 21 -1.29 -18.17 -7.50
N PRO A 22 -2.20 -17.30 -7.09
CA PRO A 22 -3.41 -17.07 -7.86
C PRO A 22 -2.98 -16.43 -9.18
N GLN A 23 -2.94 -17.25 -10.21
CA GLN A 23 -2.51 -16.87 -11.56
C GLN A 23 -3.33 -15.71 -12.16
N GLY A 24 -4.48 -15.39 -11.52
CA GLY A 24 -5.39 -14.34 -11.97
C GLY A 24 -5.09 -12.92 -11.48
N ALA A 25 -4.31 -12.73 -10.42
CA ALA A 25 -4.14 -11.40 -9.79
C ALA A 25 -3.09 -10.51 -10.47
N ASN A 26 -2.15 -11.08 -11.23
CA ASN A 26 -1.20 -10.32 -12.02
C ASN A 26 -1.85 -9.76 -13.29
N GLY A 27 -1.41 -8.58 -13.75
CA GLY A 27 -1.84 -8.06 -15.05
C GLY A 27 -2.17 -6.59 -15.07
N ARG A 28 -3.02 -6.18 -16.01
CA ARG A 28 -3.46 -4.79 -16.14
C ARG A 28 -4.64 -4.51 -15.22
N TYR A 29 -4.59 -3.34 -14.58
CA TYR A 29 -5.63 -2.80 -13.71
C TYR A 29 -5.94 -1.37 -14.11
N LEU A 30 -7.16 -0.94 -13.83
CA LEU A 30 -7.54 0.46 -13.89
C LEU A 30 -7.29 1.08 -12.53
N ALA A 31 -6.42 2.09 -12.46
CA ALA A 31 -6.07 2.77 -11.22
C ALA A 31 -6.66 4.18 -11.20
N THR A 32 -7.23 4.54 -10.07
CA THR A 32 -7.65 5.89 -9.66
C THR A 32 -6.85 6.31 -8.43
N ALA A 33 -7.10 7.50 -7.91
CA ALA A 33 -6.46 7.99 -6.70
C ALA A 33 -7.46 8.71 -5.79
N TYR A 34 -7.28 8.57 -4.49
CA TYR A 34 -8.06 9.23 -3.44
C TYR A 34 -7.17 9.90 -2.41
N ASP A 35 -7.69 10.93 -1.73
CA ASP A 35 -6.97 11.76 -0.77
C ASP A 35 -7.55 11.72 0.65
N GLN A 36 -8.64 10.98 0.84
CA GLN A 36 -9.31 10.89 2.14
C GLN A 36 -8.43 10.15 3.14
N SER A 37 -8.00 10.88 4.19
CA SER A 37 -7.24 10.31 5.30
C SER A 37 -8.17 9.67 6.32
N GLY A 38 -7.80 8.52 6.85
CA GLY A 38 -8.61 7.80 7.84
C GLY A 38 -8.11 6.39 8.10
N ILE A 39 -8.91 5.64 8.86
CA ILE A 39 -8.66 4.22 9.12
C ILE A 39 -9.18 3.42 7.93
N THR A 40 -8.32 2.59 7.34
CA THR A 40 -8.63 1.70 6.24
C THR A 40 -9.39 0.45 6.72
N ALA A 41 -9.91 -0.34 5.79
CA ALA A 41 -10.57 -1.61 6.09
C ALA A 41 -9.68 -2.60 6.86
N SER A 42 -8.35 -2.50 6.71
CA SER A 42 -7.40 -3.30 7.49
C SER A 42 -7.15 -2.78 8.90
N GLY A 43 -7.65 -1.59 9.27
CA GLY A 43 -7.36 -0.93 10.54
C GLY A 43 -6.07 -0.10 10.54
N LEU A 44 -5.31 -0.07 9.45
CA LEU A 44 -4.17 0.85 9.29
C LEU A 44 -4.68 2.26 9.00
N TYR A 45 -3.92 3.27 9.43
CA TYR A 45 -4.17 4.64 8.98
C TYR A 45 -3.66 4.82 7.56
N THR A 46 -4.39 5.58 6.72
CA THR A 46 -3.97 5.87 5.36
C THR A 46 -2.64 6.60 5.33
N HIS A 47 -1.72 6.13 4.50
CA HIS A 47 -0.45 6.76 4.23
C HIS A 47 0.03 6.39 2.83
N ARG A 48 1.16 6.93 2.41
CA ARG A 48 1.76 6.56 1.11
C ARG A 48 2.01 5.06 1.03
N HIS A 49 1.94 4.53 -0.18
CA HIS A 49 2.07 3.10 -0.46
C HIS A 49 0.92 2.23 0.06
N VAL A 50 -0.21 2.85 0.41
CA VAL A 50 -1.49 2.16 0.64
C VAL A 50 -2.35 2.23 -0.61
N VAL A 51 -3.04 1.14 -0.89
CA VAL A 51 -3.98 1.02 -2.01
C VAL A 51 -5.23 0.26 -1.59
N ALA A 52 -6.38 0.70 -2.11
CA ALA A 52 -7.63 -0.06 -2.05
C ALA A 52 -7.74 -0.97 -3.26
N ALA A 53 -8.21 -2.20 -3.05
CA ALA A 53 -8.39 -3.21 -4.09
C ALA A 53 -9.60 -4.12 -3.80
N ASP A 54 -9.98 -4.94 -4.79
CA ASP A 54 -10.94 -6.02 -4.59
C ASP A 54 -10.30 -7.15 -3.77
N PRO A 55 -10.79 -7.43 -2.55
CA PRO A 55 -10.20 -8.44 -1.68
C PRO A 55 -10.32 -9.88 -2.23
N ASN A 56 -11.21 -10.12 -3.20
CA ASN A 56 -11.32 -11.41 -3.87
C ASN A 56 -10.16 -11.69 -4.85
N LEU A 57 -9.53 -10.63 -5.37
CA LEU A 57 -8.36 -10.73 -6.25
C LEU A 57 -7.05 -10.44 -5.53
N LEU A 58 -7.06 -9.44 -4.67
CA LEU A 58 -5.93 -8.94 -3.92
C LEU A 58 -6.35 -8.80 -2.45
N PRO A 59 -6.27 -9.88 -1.66
CA PRO A 59 -6.65 -9.86 -0.25
C PRO A 59 -5.91 -8.77 0.53
N ILE A 60 -6.54 -8.22 1.56
CA ILE A 60 -5.91 -7.29 2.50
C ILE A 60 -4.62 -7.91 3.04
N GLY A 61 -3.55 -7.12 3.13
CA GLY A 61 -2.21 -7.57 3.47
C GLY A 61 -1.38 -8.07 2.28
N SER A 62 -1.93 -8.05 1.06
CA SER A 62 -1.14 -8.31 -0.15
C SER A 62 -0.12 -7.22 -0.39
N ILE A 63 1.08 -7.60 -0.84
CA ILE A 63 2.10 -6.69 -1.37
C ILE A 63 2.08 -6.80 -2.88
N ILE A 64 1.91 -5.67 -3.54
CA ILE A 64 1.88 -5.56 -5.00
C ILE A 64 2.88 -4.53 -5.49
N ARG A 65 3.45 -4.75 -6.67
CA ARG A 65 4.23 -3.74 -7.39
C ARG A 65 3.41 -3.20 -8.54
N ILE A 66 3.21 -1.88 -8.53
CA ILE A 66 2.50 -1.12 -9.57
C ILE A 66 3.53 -0.51 -10.52
N LYS A 67 3.36 -0.74 -11.82
CA LYS A 67 4.16 -0.13 -12.89
C LYS A 67 3.26 0.70 -13.80
N HIS A 68 3.83 1.66 -14.52
CA HIS A 68 3.14 2.58 -15.45
C HIS A 68 2.19 3.57 -14.76
N ALA A 69 2.41 3.84 -13.47
CA ALA A 69 1.69 4.88 -12.72
C ALA A 69 2.45 6.22 -12.66
N GLY A 70 3.52 6.38 -13.46
CA GLY A 70 4.43 7.53 -13.38
C GLY A 70 5.18 7.53 -12.05
N ARG A 71 5.24 8.69 -11.39
CA ARG A 71 5.88 8.84 -10.06
C ARG A 71 5.26 7.99 -8.95
N TYR A 72 4.07 7.47 -9.19
CA TYR A 72 3.35 6.57 -8.26
C TYR A 72 3.57 5.10 -8.59
N SER A 73 4.54 4.78 -9.46
CA SER A 73 4.99 3.40 -9.63
C SER A 73 5.82 2.99 -8.41
N GLY A 74 5.65 1.76 -7.92
CA GLY A 74 6.34 1.29 -6.72
C GLY A 74 5.64 0.12 -6.07
N GLU A 75 6.05 -0.22 -4.86
CA GLU A 75 5.44 -1.25 -4.03
C GLU A 75 4.34 -0.64 -3.15
N TYR A 76 3.27 -1.39 -2.99
CA TYR A 76 2.09 -0.99 -2.24
C TYR A 76 1.57 -2.14 -1.40
N VAL A 77 1.04 -1.81 -0.23
CA VAL A 77 0.23 -2.74 0.57
C VAL A 77 -1.25 -2.54 0.26
N VAL A 78 -1.96 -3.62 0.01
CA VAL A 78 -3.43 -3.62 -0.06
C VAL A 78 -3.94 -3.55 1.37
N ALA A 79 -4.38 -2.38 1.80
CA ALA A 79 -4.85 -2.14 3.15
C ALA A 79 -6.31 -1.70 3.20
N ASP A 80 -6.90 -1.41 2.04
CA ASP A 80 -8.25 -0.88 1.98
C ASP A 80 -9.10 -1.59 0.92
N THR A 81 -10.39 -1.35 1.00
CA THR A 81 -11.40 -1.81 0.05
C THR A 81 -12.35 -0.67 -0.28
N GLY A 82 -13.16 -0.81 -1.31
CA GLY A 82 -14.17 0.17 -1.64
C GLY A 82 -15.29 -0.46 -2.45
N GLU A 83 -16.54 -0.02 -2.23
CA GLU A 83 -17.72 -0.56 -2.94
C GLU A 83 -17.58 -0.51 -4.46
N LYS A 84 -16.87 0.49 -4.99
CA LYS A 84 -16.63 0.68 -6.43
C LYS A 84 -15.32 0.07 -6.91
N ILE A 85 -14.50 -0.47 -5.99
CA ILE A 85 -13.20 -1.06 -6.28
C ILE A 85 -13.36 -2.57 -6.42
N VAL A 86 -13.99 -2.97 -7.52
CA VAL A 86 -14.31 -4.38 -7.81
C VAL A 86 -13.54 -4.84 -9.04
N GLY A 87 -13.07 -6.09 -9.00
CA GLY A 87 -12.32 -6.69 -10.07
C GLY A 87 -10.93 -6.07 -10.22
N ARG A 88 -10.51 -5.81 -11.46
CA ARG A 88 -9.18 -5.25 -11.75
C ARG A 88 -9.16 -3.72 -11.65
N ARG A 89 -9.57 -3.22 -10.49
CA ARG A 89 -9.51 -1.80 -10.12
C ARG A 89 -8.64 -1.62 -8.90
N LEU A 90 -7.95 -0.48 -8.85
CA LEU A 90 -7.17 -0.02 -7.71
C LEU A 90 -7.50 1.42 -7.42
N ASP A 91 -7.44 1.82 -6.15
CA ASP A 91 -7.50 3.22 -5.75
C ASP A 91 -6.29 3.54 -4.87
N ILE A 92 -5.40 4.39 -5.38
CA ILE A 92 -4.11 4.68 -4.76
C ILE A 92 -4.26 5.88 -3.84
N TYR A 93 -3.84 5.74 -2.58
CA TYR A 93 -3.84 6.88 -1.68
C TYR A 93 -2.76 7.90 -2.06
N ILE A 94 -3.20 9.13 -2.31
CA ILE A 94 -2.34 10.29 -2.61
C ILE A 94 -2.82 11.46 -1.74
N PRO A 95 -2.06 11.93 -0.73
CA PRO A 95 -2.51 12.92 0.24
C PRO A 95 -2.55 14.35 -0.33
N ASN A 96 -3.12 14.52 -1.53
CA ASN A 96 -3.27 15.81 -2.20
C ASN A 96 -4.34 15.75 -3.30
N VAL A 97 -5.38 16.54 -3.18
CA VAL A 97 -6.54 16.61 -4.11
C VAL A 97 -6.10 16.90 -5.55
N ASP A 98 -5.21 17.87 -5.75
CA ASP A 98 -4.79 18.26 -7.10
C ASP A 98 -3.93 17.16 -7.74
N ALA A 99 -3.14 16.46 -6.92
CA ALA A 99 -2.37 15.31 -7.38
C ALA A 99 -3.30 14.14 -7.75
N CYS A 100 -4.39 13.89 -7.01
CA CYS A 100 -5.41 12.91 -7.38
C CYS A 100 -6.08 13.28 -8.71
N LYS A 101 -6.47 14.55 -8.88
CA LYS A 101 -7.05 15.04 -10.15
C LYS A 101 -6.08 14.87 -11.32
N LYS A 102 -4.79 15.19 -11.13
CA LYS A 102 -3.73 15.00 -12.15
C LYS A 102 -3.44 13.54 -12.42
N PHE A 103 -3.57 12.68 -11.42
CA PHE A 103 -3.43 11.24 -11.60
C PHE A 103 -4.54 10.71 -12.49
N GLY A 104 -5.80 11.12 -12.23
CA GLY A 104 -6.97 10.72 -13.01
C GLY A 104 -7.16 9.20 -13.03
N VAL A 105 -7.53 8.67 -14.21
CA VAL A 105 -7.73 7.24 -14.42
C VAL A 105 -6.62 6.72 -15.33
N ARG A 106 -5.90 5.66 -14.90
CA ARG A 106 -4.76 5.11 -15.63
C ARG A 106 -4.80 3.60 -15.73
N SER A 107 -4.35 3.08 -16.86
CA SER A 107 -4.06 1.66 -16.99
C SER A 107 -2.66 1.39 -16.45
N VAL A 108 -2.57 0.60 -15.38
CA VAL A 108 -1.33 0.24 -14.71
C VAL A 108 -1.06 -1.27 -14.83
N LYS A 109 0.18 -1.69 -14.65
CA LYS A 109 0.54 -3.11 -14.58
C LYS A 109 0.84 -3.49 -13.14
N VAL A 110 0.12 -4.49 -12.64
CA VAL A 110 0.28 -5.04 -11.29
C VAL A 110 1.03 -6.36 -11.35
N LYS A 111 2.02 -6.50 -10.47
CA LYS A 111 2.68 -7.76 -10.13
C LYS A 111 2.47 -8.02 -8.64
N VAL A 112 1.86 -9.13 -8.30
CA VAL A 112 1.75 -9.58 -6.91
C VAL A 112 3.12 -10.09 -6.46
N ILE A 113 3.62 -9.55 -5.36
CA ILE A 113 4.84 -9.98 -4.69
C ILE A 113 4.49 -11.03 -3.66
N ARG A 114 3.49 -10.74 -2.81
CA ARG A 114 2.94 -11.65 -1.81
C ARG A 114 1.43 -11.41 -1.66
N LEU A 115 0.68 -12.46 -1.46
CA LEU A 115 -0.74 -12.35 -1.09
C LEU A 115 -0.90 -12.20 0.40
N GLY A 116 -1.89 -11.41 0.78
CA GLY A 116 -2.42 -11.34 2.14
C GLY A 116 -3.45 -12.43 2.42
N ASP A 117 -4.03 -12.37 3.60
CA ASP A 117 -5.03 -13.31 4.09
C ASP A 117 -6.28 -12.62 4.63
N ASN A 118 -6.47 -11.34 4.30
CA ASN A 118 -7.55 -10.47 4.78
C ASN A 118 -7.51 -10.18 6.29
N THR A 119 -6.36 -10.33 6.94
CA THR A 119 -6.20 -9.99 8.36
C THR A 119 -5.52 -8.64 8.56
N HIS A 120 -5.81 -8.00 9.70
CA HIS A 120 -5.08 -6.80 10.14
C HIS A 120 -3.58 -7.09 10.34
N GLN A 121 -3.23 -8.27 10.86
CA GLN A 121 -1.85 -8.65 11.08
C GLN A 121 -1.07 -8.79 9.76
N ALA A 122 -1.68 -9.39 8.73
CA ALA A 122 -1.08 -9.46 7.40
C ALA A 122 -0.83 -8.07 6.81
N ALA A 123 -1.79 -7.15 6.95
CA ALA A 123 -1.65 -5.78 6.50
C ALA A 123 -0.53 -5.03 7.25
N THR A 124 -0.46 -5.15 8.57
CA THR A 124 0.58 -4.51 9.39
C THR A 124 1.98 -5.04 9.04
N THR A 125 2.11 -6.34 8.83
CA THR A 125 3.38 -6.95 8.42
C THR A 125 3.78 -6.49 7.02
N ALA A 126 2.85 -6.50 6.08
CA ALA A 126 3.08 -6.04 4.71
C ALA A 126 3.47 -4.56 4.64
N ASP A 127 2.81 -3.72 5.43
CA ASP A 127 3.10 -2.30 5.52
C ASP A 127 4.54 -2.03 6.00
N ARG A 128 4.98 -2.78 7.00
CA ARG A 128 6.36 -2.69 7.49
C ARG A 128 7.37 -3.11 6.42
N GLU A 129 7.11 -4.20 5.72
CA GLU A 129 7.97 -4.68 4.63
C GLU A 129 8.08 -3.65 3.50
N VAL A 130 6.95 -3.09 3.04
CA VAL A 130 6.95 -2.07 1.98
C VAL A 130 7.73 -0.83 2.41
N LYS A 131 7.54 -0.35 3.64
CA LYS A 131 8.30 0.80 4.17
C LYS A 131 9.80 0.54 4.22
N GLN A 132 10.22 -0.65 4.63
CA GLN A 132 11.62 -1.04 4.66
C GLN A 132 12.24 -1.09 3.25
N HIS A 133 11.54 -1.68 2.28
CA HIS A 133 12.01 -1.71 0.89
C HIS A 133 12.13 -0.31 0.29
N VAL A 134 11.12 0.55 0.50
CA VAL A 134 11.16 1.94 0.02
C VAL A 134 12.33 2.69 0.63
N GLN A 135 12.59 2.51 1.94
CA GLN A 135 13.72 3.15 2.60
C GLN A 135 15.05 2.67 2.03
N GLN A 136 15.21 1.37 1.79
CA GLN A 136 16.41 0.81 1.17
C GLN A 136 16.64 1.34 -0.26
N GLU A 137 15.57 1.46 -1.06
CA GLU A 137 15.67 2.04 -2.41
C GLU A 137 16.15 3.49 -2.36
N LEU A 138 15.71 4.27 -1.37
CA LEU A 138 16.14 5.66 -1.17
C LEU A 138 17.61 5.77 -0.75
N GLU A 139 18.10 4.86 0.09
CA GLU A 139 19.48 4.85 0.60
C GLU A 139 20.49 4.36 -0.45
N HIS A 140 20.09 3.47 -1.35
CA HIS A 140 20.97 2.88 -2.37
C HIS A 140 20.92 3.58 -3.74
N GLY A 141 20.27 4.75 -3.83
CA GLY A 141 20.15 5.52 -5.07
C GLY A 141 19.19 4.86 -6.07
N ALA A 142 17.92 5.21 -6.00
CA ALA A 142 16.90 4.75 -6.93
C ALA A 142 17.25 5.11 -8.38
N PRO A 143 16.94 4.25 -9.37
CA PRO A 143 17.09 4.58 -10.78
C PRO A 143 16.27 5.83 -11.10
N ALA A 144 16.85 6.74 -11.89
CA ALA A 144 16.26 8.00 -12.29
C ALA A 144 14.82 7.82 -12.82
N GLY A 145 13.84 8.23 -12.01
CA GLY A 145 12.40 8.08 -12.28
C GLY A 145 11.54 7.77 -11.06
N ALA A 146 12.13 7.36 -9.94
CA ALA A 146 11.45 7.28 -8.66
C ALA A 146 11.43 8.67 -8.00
N ALA A 147 10.34 9.00 -7.29
CA ALA A 147 10.23 10.26 -6.56
C ALA A 147 11.43 10.42 -5.60
N THR A 148 12.16 11.52 -5.74
CA THR A 148 13.35 11.79 -4.93
C THR A 148 12.99 12.04 -3.47
N ALA A 149 13.98 11.90 -2.56
CA ALA A 149 13.84 12.23 -1.15
C ALA A 149 13.29 13.66 -0.93
N ASP A 150 13.65 14.61 -1.82
CA ASP A 150 13.11 15.98 -1.83
C ASP A 150 11.62 16.04 -2.18
N ASP A 151 11.14 15.18 -3.07
CA ASP A 151 9.70 15.04 -3.33
C ASP A 151 8.98 14.47 -2.10
N TYR A 152 9.64 13.55 -1.37
CA TYR A 152 9.14 13.03 -0.10
C TYR A 152 9.11 14.10 1.00
N ALA A 153 10.17 14.88 1.14
CA ALA A 153 10.27 15.96 2.14
C ALA A 153 9.26 17.08 1.87
N ARG A 154 9.12 17.52 0.61
CA ARG A 154 8.14 18.54 0.24
C ARG A 154 6.69 18.10 0.41
N MET A 155 6.42 16.81 0.32
CA MET A 155 5.07 16.26 0.47
C MET A 155 4.77 15.83 1.91
N SER A 156 5.78 15.64 2.77
CA SER A 156 5.64 15.42 4.22
C SER A 156 5.67 16.72 5.03
N GLY A 157 5.83 17.87 4.39
CA GLY A 157 5.75 19.21 5.02
C GLY A 157 4.39 19.58 5.60
N ALA A 158 3.47 18.64 5.74
CA ALA A 158 2.22 18.77 6.49
C ALA A 158 2.33 18.33 7.95
N LEU A 159 3.52 18.09 8.46
CA LEU A 159 3.79 18.10 9.91
C LEU A 159 4.25 19.50 10.31
N GLU A 160 3.40 20.51 10.06
CA GLU A 160 3.48 21.74 10.79
C GLU A 160 3.32 21.44 12.28
N LYS A 161 4.38 21.80 13.02
CA LYS A 161 4.36 21.87 14.47
C LYS A 161 3.04 22.54 14.92
N PRO A 162 2.35 22.01 15.94
CA PRO A 162 1.26 22.75 16.54
C PRO A 162 1.84 24.09 17.00
N SER A 163 1.36 25.18 16.42
CA SER A 163 1.69 26.52 16.86
C SER A 163 1.17 26.66 18.28
N ASN A 164 2.10 26.65 19.25
CA ASN A 164 1.90 27.04 20.63
C ASN A 164 1.59 28.54 20.67
N ASN A 165 0.39 28.91 20.26
CA ASN A 165 -0.10 30.26 20.42
C ASN A 165 -1.25 30.28 21.46
N PHE A 166 -0.96 29.74 22.65
CA PHE A 166 -1.73 29.97 23.86
C PHE A 166 -0.98 31.01 24.68
N ARG A 167 -0.94 32.26 24.22
CA ARG A 167 -0.64 33.41 25.08
C ARG A 167 -1.55 34.57 24.69
N ASN A 168 -2.25 35.01 25.74
CA ASN A 168 -2.93 36.31 25.88
C ASN A 168 -4.31 36.43 25.21
N ASN A 169 -5.30 35.90 25.93
CA ASN A 169 -6.63 36.49 25.90
C ASN A 169 -6.96 36.98 27.34
N PRO A 170 -6.98 38.30 27.59
CA PRO A 170 -7.39 38.82 28.90
C PRO A 170 -8.90 38.61 29.05
N SER A 171 -9.26 38.15 30.25
CA SER A 171 -10.63 37.94 30.71
C SER A 171 -11.49 39.22 30.57
N PRO A 172 -12.75 39.14 30.13
CA PRO A 172 -13.66 40.26 30.21
C PRO A 172 -14.06 40.57 31.67
N LEU A 173 -14.04 41.85 31.98
CA LEU A 173 -14.44 42.45 33.24
C LEU A 173 -15.94 42.19 33.53
N PRO A 174 -16.35 42.13 34.85
CA PRO A 174 -17.74 41.94 35.23
C PRO A 174 -18.55 43.22 34.99
N ILE A 175 -19.68 43.04 34.34
CA ILE A 175 -20.71 44.09 34.21
C ILE A 175 -21.49 44.18 35.51
N LYS A 176 -21.63 45.42 36.04
CA LYS A 176 -22.54 45.80 37.12
C LYS A 176 -23.97 45.69 36.68
#